data_dc9fdbb89c0ffe74ec5ec84e7c90d02c
#
_entry.id   dc9fdbb89c0ffe74ec5ec84e7c90d02c
#
_cell.length_a   1.000
_cell.length_b   1.000
_cell.length_c   1.000
_cell.angle_alpha   90.00
_cell.angle_beta   90.00
_cell.angle_gamma   90.00
#
_symmetry.space_group_name_H-M   'P 1'
#
loop_
_entity.id
_entity.type
_entity.pdbx_description
1 polymer ?
#
loop_
_entity_poly.entity_id
_entity_poly.type
_entity_poly.pdbx_seq_one_letter_code
_entity_poly.pdbx_strand_id
1 'polypeptide(L)'
;MKKIKWLLGMLLLALVPMLQSCDDDGYSIGDFSWDWATVRATGGGGYYLEGDRWGLIDPVATSIPWFKPVDGERVVAFFNPLYDMEGGKGVQVKMEGVQELLTKEVEDMTTEEEAVEFGNDPILIYQGDMWLGGKFLNVIFRQELPRSEKHRISLVQNKIETGEPSEPGTLNVAEDGYVHLELRYNTYEDVTDYWGWGRVSYNLEKFFPTEKDAESTMKGFKVTIN
;
A
#
# COMPACT_ATOMS: atom_id res chain seq x y z
N MET A 1 62.09 20.32 26.50
CA MET A 1 61.34 19.05 26.32
C MET A 1 59.94 19.02 27.01
N LYS A 2 59.75 19.58 28.22
CA LYS A 2 58.41 19.62 28.87
C LYS A 2 57.38 20.48 28.11
N LYS A 3 57.77 21.63 27.50
CA LYS A 3 56.85 22.52 26.77
C LYS A 3 56.38 21.92 25.43
N ILE A 4 57.18 21.09 24.77
CA ILE A 4 56.80 20.42 23.51
C ILE A 4 55.76 19.34 23.77
N LYS A 5 55.83 18.62 24.90
CA LYS A 5 54.83 17.59 25.27
C LYS A 5 53.48 18.22 25.57
N TRP A 6 53.44 19.44 26.11
CA TRP A 6 52.20 20.20 26.37
C TRP A 6 51.58 20.71 25.08
N LEU A 7 52.39 21.18 24.12
CA LEU A 7 51.91 21.61 22.80
C LEU A 7 51.35 20.44 21.97
N LEU A 8 52.00 19.27 22.03
CA LEU A 8 51.47 18.04 21.38
C LEU A 8 50.18 17.56 22.01
N GLY A 9 50.04 17.66 23.34
CA GLY A 9 48.80 17.33 24.04
C GLY A 9 47.63 18.25 23.68
N MET A 10 47.88 19.58 23.58
CA MET A 10 46.89 20.54 23.14
C MET A 10 46.52 20.38 21.65
N LEU A 11 47.46 20.01 20.79
CA LEU A 11 47.16 19.75 19.37
C LEU A 11 46.33 18.49 19.18
N LEU A 12 46.57 17.45 19.99
CA LEU A 12 45.75 16.24 19.97
C LEU A 12 44.32 16.47 20.48
N LEU A 13 44.17 17.36 21.51
CA LEU A 13 42.84 17.71 22.05
C LEU A 13 42.03 18.58 21.08
N ALA A 14 42.69 19.39 20.23
CA ALA A 14 42.03 20.22 19.22
C ALA A 14 41.57 19.43 17.98
N LEU A 15 42.10 18.22 17.75
CA LEU A 15 41.71 17.34 16.64
C LEU A 15 40.51 16.46 16.96
N VAL A 16 40.13 16.29 18.23
CA VAL A 16 39.00 15.47 18.67
C VAL A 16 37.65 16.02 18.21
N PRO A 17 37.37 17.34 18.17
CA PRO A 17 36.06 17.81 17.68
C PRO A 17 35.86 17.68 16.17
N MET A 18 36.91 17.43 15.38
CA MET A 18 36.78 17.26 13.94
C MET A 18 36.33 15.84 13.54
N LEU A 19 36.28 14.90 14.49
CA LEU A 19 35.80 13.53 14.25
C LEU A 19 34.33 13.33 14.67
N GLN A 20 33.67 14.36 15.20
CA GLN A 20 32.26 14.30 15.60
C GLN A 20 31.27 14.90 14.59
N SER A 21 31.75 15.21 13.38
CA SER A 21 30.87 15.70 12.31
C SER A 21 30.49 14.56 11.35
N CYS A 22 29.81 13.55 11.88
CA CYS A 22 28.97 12.65 11.13
C CYS A 22 27.84 12.22 12.07
N ASP A 23 26.99 13.17 12.47
CA ASP A 23 25.58 12.86 12.64
C ASP A 23 25.04 12.74 11.21
N ASP A 24 25.25 11.60 10.62
CA ASP A 24 24.61 11.20 9.36
C ASP A 24 23.18 10.81 9.72
N ASP A 25 22.33 11.82 10.01
CA ASP A 25 20.87 11.66 10.02
C ASP A 25 20.34 11.43 8.58
N GLY A 26 21.24 11.19 7.63
CA GLY A 26 20.96 10.91 6.24
C GLY A 26 20.81 9.41 5.96
N TYR A 27 20.11 9.10 4.88
CA TYR A 27 20.02 7.74 4.38
C TYR A 27 21.38 7.22 3.88
N SER A 28 21.71 5.96 4.15
CA SER A 28 22.91 5.33 3.64
C SER A 28 22.63 4.54 2.36
N ILE A 29 23.66 4.28 1.55
CA ILE A 29 23.55 3.53 0.28
C ILE A 29 23.00 2.09 0.49
N GLY A 30 22.94 1.61 1.72
CA GLY A 30 22.40 0.30 2.07
C GLY A 30 20.97 0.32 2.61
N ASP A 31 20.37 1.48 2.78
CA ASP A 31 19.02 1.61 3.31
C ASP A 31 18.02 1.24 2.24
N PHE A 32 17.56 0.01 2.33
CA PHE A 32 16.58 -0.54 1.39
C PHE A 32 15.19 -0.49 2.00
N SER A 33 14.27 0.12 1.29
CA SER A 33 12.88 0.29 1.73
C SER A 33 11.90 -0.16 0.67
N TRP A 34 10.67 -0.35 1.10
CA TRP A 34 9.55 -0.66 0.21
C TRP A 34 8.27 -0.03 0.73
N ASP A 35 7.34 0.22 -0.19
CA ASP A 35 5.99 0.69 0.13
C ASP A 35 4.99 0.20 -0.91
N TRP A 36 3.73 0.12 -0.52
CA TRP A 36 2.64 0.04 -1.46
C TRP A 36 2.33 1.47 -1.92
N ALA A 37 2.19 1.65 -3.21
CA ALA A 37 2.07 2.98 -3.75
C ALA A 37 1.19 3.02 -5.01
N THR A 38 0.65 4.20 -5.28
CA THR A 38 -0.03 4.51 -6.54
C THR A 38 0.92 5.26 -7.45
N VAL A 39 1.09 4.78 -8.67
CA VAL A 39 1.87 5.46 -9.70
C VAL A 39 1.11 6.71 -10.17
N ARG A 40 1.82 7.83 -10.27
CA ARG A 40 1.33 9.08 -10.88
C ARG A 40 2.22 9.44 -12.04
N ALA A 41 1.75 9.12 -13.25
CA ALA A 41 2.48 9.43 -14.44
C ALA A 41 2.43 10.94 -14.74
N THR A 42 3.59 11.51 -15.05
CA THR A 42 3.72 12.89 -15.48
C THR A 42 4.02 12.94 -16.99
N GLY A 43 3.80 14.08 -17.62
CA GLY A 43 4.14 14.22 -19.04
C GLY A 43 5.61 13.88 -19.32
N GLY A 44 5.90 13.35 -20.52
CA GLY A 44 7.28 13.06 -20.94
C GLY A 44 7.89 11.77 -20.40
N GLY A 45 7.09 10.87 -19.84
CA GLY A 45 7.56 9.57 -19.31
C GLY A 45 8.11 9.62 -17.89
N GLY A 46 8.02 10.77 -17.22
CA GLY A 46 8.30 10.90 -15.79
C GLY A 46 7.15 10.38 -14.95
N TYR A 47 7.43 10.08 -13.66
CA TYR A 47 6.43 9.68 -12.69
C TYR A 47 6.91 9.97 -11.27
N TYR A 48 5.97 9.99 -10.36
CA TYR A 48 6.20 9.88 -8.92
C TYR A 48 5.25 8.83 -8.35
N LEU A 49 5.42 8.47 -7.10
CA LEU A 49 4.57 7.50 -6.42
C LEU A 49 3.93 8.16 -5.19
N GLU A 50 2.67 7.85 -4.96
CA GLU A 50 1.97 8.15 -3.72
C GLU A 50 2.01 6.90 -2.84
N GLY A 51 2.97 6.86 -1.93
CA GLY A 51 3.17 5.76 -1.00
C GLY A 51 2.18 5.78 0.15
N ASP A 52 1.76 4.60 0.60
CA ASP A 52 0.81 4.46 1.71
C ASP A 52 1.42 4.88 3.05
N ARG A 53 2.75 4.73 3.21
CA ARG A 53 3.50 5.07 4.43
C ARG A 53 4.49 6.20 4.22
N TRP A 54 5.14 6.24 3.06
CA TRP A 54 6.21 7.21 2.77
C TRP A 54 5.70 8.52 2.18
N GLY A 55 4.40 8.64 1.89
CA GLY A 55 3.86 9.82 1.21
C GLY A 55 4.37 9.95 -0.21
N LEU A 56 4.83 11.14 -0.62
CA LEU A 56 5.35 11.33 -1.96
C LEU A 56 6.75 10.70 -2.09
N ILE A 57 6.89 9.78 -3.03
CA ILE A 57 8.15 9.12 -3.40
C ILE A 57 8.55 9.61 -4.78
N ASP A 58 9.66 10.36 -4.85
CA ASP A 58 10.16 11.00 -6.08
C ASP A 58 11.39 10.27 -6.62
N PRO A 59 11.27 9.52 -7.73
CA PRO A 59 12.38 8.80 -8.35
C PRO A 59 13.36 9.74 -9.05
N VAL A 60 14.46 10.09 -8.42
CA VAL A 60 15.56 10.87 -9.03
C VAL A 60 16.63 10.00 -9.67
N ALA A 61 16.64 8.70 -9.38
CA ALA A 61 17.49 7.70 -10.01
C ALA A 61 16.75 6.37 -10.11
N THR A 62 17.19 5.50 -11.03
CA THR A 62 16.54 4.20 -11.24
C THR A 62 17.50 3.11 -11.67
N SER A 63 17.31 1.91 -11.12
CA SER A 63 17.89 0.64 -11.59
C SER A 63 16.93 -0.11 -12.54
N ILE A 64 15.72 0.42 -12.78
CA ILE A 64 14.67 -0.21 -13.60
C ILE A 64 14.26 0.68 -14.80
N PRO A 65 15.18 1.01 -15.72
CA PRO A 65 14.90 1.91 -16.84
C PRO A 65 13.86 1.36 -17.83
N TRP A 66 13.52 0.09 -17.69
CA TRP A 66 12.48 -0.59 -18.49
C TRP A 66 11.06 -0.37 -17.97
N PHE A 67 10.90 0.13 -16.75
CA PHE A 67 9.58 0.37 -16.17
C PHE A 67 8.85 1.49 -16.95
N LYS A 68 7.61 1.20 -17.31
CA LYS A 68 6.73 2.15 -18.00
C LYS A 68 5.59 2.49 -17.04
N PRO A 69 5.60 3.67 -16.43
CA PRO A 69 4.60 4.06 -15.47
C PRO A 69 3.22 4.19 -16.11
N VAL A 70 2.22 3.60 -15.50
CA VAL A 70 0.80 3.75 -15.86
C VAL A 70 0.12 4.53 -14.74
N ASP A 71 -0.53 5.64 -15.07
CA ASP A 71 -1.20 6.47 -14.06
C ASP A 71 -2.32 5.71 -13.36
N GLY A 72 -2.33 5.79 -12.03
CA GLY A 72 -3.30 5.10 -11.18
C GLY A 72 -2.97 3.64 -10.87
N GLU A 73 -1.94 3.05 -11.49
CA GLU A 73 -1.51 1.68 -11.20
C GLU A 73 -1.03 1.55 -9.75
N ARG A 74 -1.45 0.45 -9.07
CA ARG A 74 -0.96 0.12 -7.73
C ARG A 74 0.21 -0.85 -7.82
N VAL A 75 1.25 -0.53 -7.06
CA VAL A 75 2.52 -1.28 -7.07
C VAL A 75 3.06 -1.47 -5.66
N VAL A 76 3.89 -2.50 -5.48
CA VAL A 76 4.90 -2.50 -4.42
C VAL A 76 6.17 -1.90 -5.00
N ALA A 77 6.56 -0.76 -4.49
CA ALA A 77 7.78 -0.06 -4.87
C ALA A 77 8.92 -0.46 -3.94
N PHE A 78 10.08 -0.76 -4.52
CA PHE A 78 11.32 -1.07 -3.81
C PHE A 78 12.34 0.00 -4.15
N PHE A 79 12.92 0.63 -3.15
CA PHE A 79 13.78 1.79 -3.36
C PHE A 79 14.81 2.00 -2.25
N ASN A 80 15.85 2.75 -2.57
CA ASN A 80 16.77 3.32 -1.59
C ASN A 80 16.40 4.79 -1.39
N PRO A 81 16.01 5.20 -0.16
CA PRO A 81 15.86 6.60 0.16
C PRO A 81 17.21 7.33 0.00
N LEU A 82 17.17 8.53 -0.55
CA LEU A 82 18.36 9.35 -0.75
C LEU A 82 18.31 10.66 0.07
N TYR A 83 17.21 11.39 -0.05
CA TYR A 83 17.04 12.68 0.62
C TYR A 83 15.58 12.91 0.98
N ASP A 84 15.33 13.46 2.15
CA ASP A 84 14.02 13.97 2.50
C ASP A 84 13.69 15.20 1.67
N MET A 85 12.45 15.31 1.22
CA MET A 85 11.96 16.49 0.55
C MET A 85 11.67 17.62 1.54
N GLU A 86 11.90 18.86 1.14
CA GLU A 86 11.62 20.03 1.98
C GLU A 86 10.19 20.01 2.53
N GLY A 87 10.07 20.27 3.84
CA GLY A 87 8.78 20.31 4.54
C GLY A 87 8.19 18.94 4.87
N GLY A 88 8.99 17.86 4.81
CA GLY A 88 8.56 16.50 5.20
C GLY A 88 7.45 15.92 4.31
N LYS A 89 7.33 16.41 3.07
CA LYS A 89 6.26 16.00 2.15
C LYS A 89 6.52 14.69 1.42
N GLY A 90 7.72 14.13 1.54
CA GLY A 90 8.11 12.92 0.86
C GLY A 90 9.61 12.72 0.83
N VAL A 91 10.06 11.81 -0.01
CA VAL A 91 11.43 11.36 -0.11
C VAL A 91 11.87 11.25 -1.57
N GLN A 92 13.09 11.70 -1.87
CA GLN A 92 13.76 11.42 -3.14
C GLN A 92 14.46 10.08 -3.06
N VAL A 93 14.29 9.25 -4.09
CA VAL A 93 14.73 7.86 -4.03
C VAL A 93 15.47 7.43 -5.28
N LYS A 94 16.24 6.34 -5.13
CA LYS A 94 16.64 5.49 -6.24
C LYS A 94 15.73 4.29 -6.31
N MET A 95 14.97 4.16 -7.40
CA MET A 95 14.13 2.99 -7.62
C MET A 95 14.97 1.75 -7.93
N GLU A 96 14.71 0.68 -7.19
CA GLU A 96 15.40 -0.61 -7.36
C GLU A 96 14.50 -1.68 -7.96
N GLY A 97 13.19 -1.58 -7.74
CA GLY A 97 12.22 -2.53 -8.26
C GLY A 97 10.79 -2.04 -8.17
N VAL A 98 9.94 -2.67 -8.96
CA VAL A 98 8.48 -2.49 -8.93
C VAL A 98 7.82 -3.83 -9.13
N GLN A 99 6.83 -4.13 -8.31
CA GLN A 99 5.94 -5.28 -8.47
C GLN A 99 4.51 -4.78 -8.58
N GLU A 100 3.85 -5.09 -9.69
CA GLU A 100 2.42 -4.80 -9.89
C GLU A 100 1.58 -5.50 -8.83
N LEU A 101 0.57 -4.79 -8.30
CA LEU A 101 -0.40 -5.32 -7.36
C LEU A 101 -1.71 -5.65 -8.06
N LEU A 102 -2.27 -6.82 -7.74
CA LEU A 102 -3.65 -7.12 -8.10
C LEU A 102 -4.55 -6.03 -7.48
N THR A 103 -5.15 -5.22 -8.36
CA THR A 103 -6.05 -4.14 -7.96
C THR A 103 -7.46 -4.46 -8.44
N LYS A 104 -8.44 -4.35 -7.56
CA LYS A 104 -9.84 -4.67 -7.83
C LYS A 104 -10.75 -3.58 -7.30
N GLU A 105 -11.92 -3.45 -7.91
CA GLU A 105 -13.02 -2.64 -7.40
C GLU A 105 -13.79 -3.42 -6.33
N VAL A 106 -14.52 -2.70 -5.49
CA VAL A 106 -15.52 -3.32 -4.61
C VAL A 106 -16.76 -3.64 -5.43
N GLU A 107 -17.16 -4.90 -5.39
CA GLU A 107 -18.31 -5.45 -6.13
C GLU A 107 -19.58 -5.38 -5.25
N ASP A 108 -20.75 -5.30 -5.86
CA ASP A 108 -22.03 -5.48 -5.16
C ASP A 108 -22.45 -6.95 -5.29
N MET A 109 -22.95 -7.53 -4.20
CA MET A 109 -23.48 -8.88 -4.14
C MET A 109 -24.99 -8.77 -3.87
N THR A 110 -25.81 -9.03 -4.89
CA THR A 110 -27.25 -8.73 -4.89
C THR A 110 -28.14 -9.97 -4.85
N THR A 111 -27.57 -11.15 -5.11
CA THR A 111 -28.31 -12.42 -5.14
C THR A 111 -27.58 -13.52 -4.38
N GLU A 112 -28.29 -14.56 -3.99
CA GLU A 112 -27.73 -15.75 -3.33
C GLU A 112 -26.82 -16.54 -4.31
N GLU A 113 -27.14 -16.52 -5.61
CA GLU A 113 -26.32 -17.15 -6.63
C GLU A 113 -24.95 -16.46 -6.72
N GLU A 114 -24.92 -15.12 -6.67
CA GLU A 114 -23.66 -14.36 -6.61
C GLU A 114 -22.90 -14.68 -5.32
N ALA A 115 -23.58 -14.86 -4.19
CA ALA A 115 -22.93 -15.24 -2.94
C ALA A 115 -22.21 -16.58 -3.05
N VAL A 116 -22.79 -17.54 -3.76
CA VAL A 116 -22.14 -18.83 -4.05
C VAL A 116 -20.93 -18.62 -4.98
N GLU A 117 -21.05 -17.77 -5.99
CA GLU A 117 -19.97 -17.48 -6.93
C GLU A 117 -18.80 -16.75 -6.26
N PHE A 118 -19.08 -15.78 -5.38
CA PHE A 118 -18.04 -15.11 -4.59
C PHE A 118 -17.35 -16.07 -3.62
N GLY A 119 -18.03 -17.12 -3.18
CA GLY A 119 -17.53 -18.12 -2.27
C GLY A 119 -17.46 -17.65 -0.83
N ASN A 120 -17.07 -18.55 0.04
CA ASN A 120 -16.88 -18.32 1.46
C ASN A 120 -15.82 -19.28 2.04
N ASP A 121 -14.83 -19.61 1.24
CA ASP A 121 -13.76 -20.50 1.65
C ASP A 121 -12.83 -19.78 2.64
N PRO A 122 -12.21 -20.53 3.57
CA PRO A 122 -11.36 -19.94 4.58
C PRO A 122 -10.08 -19.31 3.99
N ILE A 123 -9.74 -18.16 4.52
CA ILE A 123 -8.52 -17.41 4.18
C ILE A 123 -7.85 -16.96 5.46
N LEU A 124 -6.50 -16.94 5.50
CA LEU A 124 -5.77 -16.49 6.66
C LEU A 124 -5.21 -15.09 6.44
N ILE A 125 -5.61 -14.17 7.33
CA ILE A 125 -5.07 -12.81 7.38
C ILE A 125 -4.52 -12.59 8.78
N TYR A 126 -3.24 -12.24 8.88
CA TYR A 126 -2.63 -11.95 10.16
C TYR A 126 -2.94 -10.52 10.61
N GLN A 127 -2.82 -10.29 11.91
CA GLN A 127 -2.99 -8.94 12.46
C GLN A 127 -1.98 -7.97 11.80
N GLY A 128 -2.49 -6.88 11.23
CA GLY A 128 -1.69 -5.89 10.52
C GLY A 128 -1.55 -6.12 9.01
N ASP A 129 -2.01 -7.26 8.49
CA ASP A 129 -1.98 -7.58 7.06
C ASP A 129 -3.18 -7.03 6.28
N MET A 130 -4.02 -6.23 6.95
CA MET A 130 -5.10 -5.46 6.32
C MET A 130 -5.03 -4.02 6.81
N TRP A 131 -4.95 -3.06 5.88
CA TRP A 131 -4.86 -1.63 6.22
C TRP A 131 -5.42 -0.74 5.11
N LEU A 132 -5.78 0.48 5.49
CA LEU A 132 -6.14 1.53 4.54
C LEU A 132 -4.88 2.31 4.15
N GLY A 133 -4.65 2.45 2.83
CA GLY A 133 -3.62 3.29 2.25
C GLY A 133 -4.24 4.21 1.20
N GLY A 134 -4.27 5.52 1.47
CA GLY A 134 -4.99 6.45 0.61
C GLY A 134 -6.47 6.07 0.46
N LYS A 135 -6.89 5.80 -0.78
CA LYS A 135 -8.26 5.35 -1.10
C LYS A 135 -8.36 3.83 -1.33
N PHE A 136 -7.41 3.06 -0.81
CA PHE A 136 -7.35 1.63 -1.01
C PHE A 136 -7.42 0.85 0.30
N LEU A 137 -8.14 -0.29 0.29
CA LEU A 137 -7.99 -1.33 1.28
C LEU A 137 -6.98 -2.34 0.77
N ASN A 138 -5.87 -2.47 1.46
CA ASN A 138 -4.79 -3.39 1.13
C ASN A 138 -4.90 -4.64 1.99
N VAL A 139 -4.71 -5.80 1.37
CA VAL A 139 -4.79 -7.09 2.05
C VAL A 139 -3.63 -7.97 1.63
N ILE A 140 -2.90 -8.50 2.61
CA ILE A 140 -1.96 -9.60 2.46
C ILE A 140 -2.62 -10.81 3.11
N PHE A 141 -2.65 -11.92 2.40
CA PHE A 141 -3.31 -13.12 2.89
C PHE A 141 -2.52 -14.38 2.58
N ARG A 142 -2.77 -15.43 3.35
CA ARG A 142 -2.28 -16.77 3.06
C ARG A 142 -3.41 -17.64 2.56
N GLN A 143 -3.11 -18.43 1.56
CA GLN A 143 -4.05 -19.34 0.90
C GLN A 143 -3.37 -20.64 0.56
N GLU A 144 -4.14 -21.70 0.42
CA GLU A 144 -3.72 -22.88 -0.31
C GLU A 144 -3.57 -22.51 -1.79
N LEU A 145 -2.47 -22.92 -2.40
CA LEU A 145 -2.22 -22.54 -3.80
C LEU A 145 -3.14 -23.30 -4.74
N PRO A 146 -3.61 -22.66 -5.81
CA PRO A 146 -4.41 -23.33 -6.83
C PRO A 146 -3.60 -24.41 -7.57
N ARG A 147 -4.28 -25.46 -7.99
CA ARG A 147 -3.70 -26.53 -8.81
C ARG A 147 -3.73 -26.18 -10.30
N SER A 148 -4.84 -25.72 -10.79
CA SER A 148 -5.09 -25.45 -12.21
C SER A 148 -5.76 -24.12 -12.46
N GLU A 149 -6.70 -23.70 -11.64
CA GLU A 149 -7.50 -22.49 -11.82
C GLU A 149 -7.16 -21.42 -10.77
N LYS A 150 -7.20 -20.15 -11.18
CA LYS A 150 -6.98 -19.05 -10.26
C LYS A 150 -8.16 -18.94 -9.30
N HIS A 151 -7.87 -18.92 -8.01
CA HIS A 151 -8.86 -18.61 -6.99
C HIS A 151 -9.39 -17.19 -7.14
N ARG A 152 -10.63 -16.97 -6.72
CA ARG A 152 -11.25 -15.64 -6.69
C ARG A 152 -11.16 -15.07 -5.29
N ILE A 153 -10.67 -13.84 -5.16
CA ILE A 153 -10.80 -13.05 -3.96
C ILE A 153 -11.51 -11.75 -4.30
N SER A 154 -12.55 -11.41 -3.56
CA SER A 154 -13.39 -10.24 -3.82
C SER A 154 -13.73 -9.52 -2.52
N LEU A 155 -13.77 -8.19 -2.58
CA LEU A 155 -14.36 -7.36 -1.54
C LEU A 155 -15.74 -6.96 -2.04
N VAL A 156 -16.78 -7.31 -1.30
CA VAL A 156 -18.15 -7.06 -1.72
C VAL A 156 -18.94 -6.24 -0.72
N GLN A 157 -19.89 -5.47 -1.21
CA GLN A 157 -20.96 -4.90 -0.41
C GLN A 157 -22.19 -5.82 -0.55
N ASN A 158 -22.63 -6.39 0.57
CA ASN A 158 -23.79 -7.29 0.56
C ASN A 158 -25.09 -6.48 0.41
N LYS A 159 -25.82 -6.76 -0.66
CA LYS A 159 -27.07 -6.14 -1.07
C LYS A 159 -28.20 -7.16 -1.31
N ILE A 160 -28.04 -8.37 -0.86
CA ILE A 160 -29.02 -9.46 -1.11
C ILE A 160 -30.40 -9.09 -0.59
N GLU A 161 -30.49 -8.44 0.58
CA GLU A 161 -31.78 -8.03 1.16
C GLU A 161 -32.55 -7.02 0.28
N THR A 162 -31.86 -6.12 -0.41
CA THR A 162 -32.47 -5.15 -1.32
C THR A 162 -32.63 -5.69 -2.73
N GLY A 163 -31.79 -6.62 -3.15
CA GLY A 163 -31.71 -7.15 -4.50
C GLY A 163 -31.27 -6.13 -5.56
N GLU A 164 -30.84 -4.95 -5.12
CA GLU A 164 -30.46 -3.85 -6.02
C GLU A 164 -29.02 -3.43 -5.79
N PRO A 165 -28.23 -3.25 -6.86
CA PRO A 165 -26.89 -2.74 -6.75
C PRO A 165 -26.86 -1.31 -6.21
N SER A 166 -25.71 -0.88 -5.72
CA SER A 166 -25.52 0.51 -5.29
C SER A 166 -25.65 1.46 -6.47
N GLU A 167 -26.47 2.48 -6.34
CA GLU A 167 -26.52 3.58 -7.31
C GLU A 167 -25.13 4.25 -7.38
N PRO A 168 -24.62 4.55 -8.60
CA PRO A 168 -23.36 5.26 -8.75
C PRO A 168 -23.34 6.59 -7.99
N GLY A 169 -22.35 6.79 -7.15
CA GLY A 169 -22.20 7.99 -6.33
C GLY A 169 -23.08 8.02 -5.06
N THR A 170 -23.81 6.95 -4.77
CA THR A 170 -24.55 6.84 -3.51
C THR A 170 -23.71 6.13 -2.46
N LEU A 171 -23.45 6.85 -1.36
CA LEU A 171 -22.75 6.30 -0.22
C LEU A 171 -23.73 5.51 0.67
N ASN A 172 -23.70 4.18 0.55
CA ASN A 172 -24.50 3.31 1.40
C ASN A 172 -23.82 3.08 2.75
N VAL A 173 -24.11 3.95 3.69
CA VAL A 173 -23.67 3.87 5.08
C VAL A 173 -24.76 3.20 5.91
N ALA A 174 -24.41 2.19 6.69
CA ALA A 174 -25.33 1.54 7.61
C ALA A 174 -25.73 2.49 8.77
N GLU A 175 -26.77 2.13 9.54
CA GLU A 175 -27.27 2.91 10.67
C GLU A 175 -26.18 3.20 11.73
N ASP A 176 -25.16 2.35 11.85
CA ASP A 176 -24.04 2.52 12.75
C ASP A 176 -23.00 3.54 12.25
N GLY A 177 -23.16 4.05 11.03
CA GLY A 177 -22.30 5.04 10.40
C GLY A 177 -21.08 4.46 9.68
N TYR A 178 -21.01 3.14 9.48
CA TYR A 178 -19.95 2.49 8.74
C TYR A 178 -20.42 1.93 7.40
N VAL A 179 -19.50 1.80 6.45
CA VAL A 179 -19.72 0.99 5.26
C VAL A 179 -19.31 -0.44 5.60
N HIS A 180 -20.25 -1.37 5.46
CA HIS A 180 -20.03 -2.79 5.73
C HIS A 180 -19.60 -3.49 4.44
N LEU A 181 -18.47 -4.17 4.50
CA LEU A 181 -17.90 -4.94 3.39
C LEU A 181 -17.61 -6.35 3.86
N GLU A 182 -17.63 -7.30 2.92
CA GLU A 182 -17.27 -8.70 3.15
C GLU A 182 -16.10 -9.07 2.25
N LEU A 183 -15.04 -9.62 2.83
CA LEU A 183 -13.98 -10.24 2.04
C LEU A 183 -14.37 -11.68 1.76
N ARG A 184 -14.56 -11.98 0.51
CA ARG A 184 -15.02 -13.28 0.00
C ARG A 184 -13.91 -13.99 -0.75
N TYR A 185 -13.85 -15.30 -0.58
CA TYR A 185 -12.84 -16.11 -1.21
C TYR A 185 -13.45 -17.40 -1.76
N ASN A 186 -13.11 -17.75 -3.00
CA ASN A 186 -13.55 -18.95 -3.65
C ASN A 186 -12.35 -19.69 -4.25
N THR A 187 -12.11 -20.88 -3.76
CA THR A 187 -11.05 -21.77 -4.24
C THR A 187 -11.50 -22.63 -5.42
N TYR A 188 -12.80 -22.64 -5.72
CA TYR A 188 -13.43 -23.55 -6.69
C TYR A 188 -13.10 -25.03 -6.42
N GLU A 189 -12.81 -25.37 -5.15
CA GLU A 189 -12.33 -26.70 -4.71
C GLU A 189 -11.00 -27.14 -5.39
N ASP A 190 -10.29 -26.19 -6.00
CA ASP A 190 -9.05 -26.44 -6.74
C ASP A 190 -7.81 -26.05 -5.91
N VAL A 191 -7.54 -26.80 -4.86
CA VAL A 191 -6.45 -26.54 -3.92
C VAL A 191 -5.33 -27.59 -3.98
N THR A 192 -4.15 -27.16 -3.60
CA THR A 192 -2.98 -28.03 -3.34
C THR A 192 -2.67 -28.05 -1.86
N ASP A 193 -1.79 -28.96 -1.42
CA ASP A 193 -1.29 -28.98 -0.03
C ASP A 193 -0.24 -27.88 0.25
N TYR A 194 0.05 -27.03 -0.73
CA TYR A 194 1.03 -25.96 -0.61
C TYR A 194 0.38 -24.64 -0.28
N TRP A 195 0.97 -23.92 0.66
CA TRP A 195 0.52 -22.60 1.07
C TRP A 195 1.37 -21.50 0.43
N GLY A 196 0.72 -20.44 0.01
CA GLY A 196 1.35 -19.26 -0.56
C GLY A 196 0.78 -17.96 -0.01
N TRP A 197 1.40 -16.86 -0.40
CA TRP A 197 0.95 -15.52 -0.07
C TRP A 197 0.27 -14.88 -1.27
N GLY A 198 -0.86 -14.22 -1.02
CA GLY A 198 -1.51 -13.34 -1.96
C GLY A 198 -1.47 -11.89 -1.47
N ARG A 199 -1.61 -10.97 -2.41
CA ARG A 199 -1.69 -9.52 -2.18
C ARG A 199 -2.74 -8.94 -3.10
N VAL A 200 -3.62 -8.11 -2.54
CA VAL A 200 -4.65 -7.41 -3.32
C VAL A 200 -4.88 -6.03 -2.73
N SER A 201 -5.18 -5.08 -3.59
CA SER A 201 -5.55 -3.72 -3.24
C SER A 201 -6.95 -3.45 -3.79
N TYR A 202 -7.90 -3.07 -2.95
CA TYR A 202 -9.26 -2.75 -3.36
C TYR A 202 -9.46 -1.25 -3.41
N ASN A 203 -9.88 -0.75 -4.56
CA ASN A 203 -10.22 0.66 -4.74
C ASN A 203 -11.52 0.98 -4.00
N LEU A 204 -11.44 1.89 -3.04
CA LEU A 204 -12.58 2.36 -2.26
C LEU A 204 -13.08 3.73 -2.70
N GLU A 205 -12.58 4.26 -3.83
CA GLU A 205 -12.86 5.64 -4.26
C GLU A 205 -14.36 5.92 -4.36
N LYS A 206 -15.16 4.91 -4.77
CA LYS A 206 -16.63 5.03 -4.85
C LYS A 206 -17.31 5.40 -3.53
N PHE A 207 -16.64 5.17 -2.39
CA PHE A 207 -17.17 5.47 -1.04
C PHE A 207 -16.70 6.81 -0.49
N PHE A 208 -15.77 7.48 -1.15
CA PHE A 208 -15.33 8.80 -0.72
C PHE A 208 -16.19 9.87 -1.38
N PRO A 209 -16.84 10.74 -0.59
CA PRO A 209 -17.73 11.76 -1.13
C PRO A 209 -16.96 12.69 -2.07
N THR A 210 -17.57 13.01 -3.19
CA THR A 210 -17.12 14.14 -4.02
C THR A 210 -17.47 15.45 -3.29
N GLU A 211 -16.83 16.57 -3.65
CA GLU A 211 -17.03 17.87 -3.01
C GLU A 211 -18.51 18.31 -2.87
N LYS A 212 -19.44 17.70 -3.63
CA LYS A 212 -20.86 17.97 -3.60
C LYS A 212 -21.61 17.27 -2.46
N ASP A 213 -21.05 16.20 -1.89
CA ASP A 213 -21.72 15.30 -0.93
C ASP A 213 -21.09 15.41 0.47
N ALA A 214 -20.46 16.53 0.79
CA ALA A 214 -19.69 16.74 2.02
C ALA A 214 -20.49 16.60 3.35
N GLU A 215 -21.81 16.37 3.29
CA GLU A 215 -22.65 16.12 4.47
C GLU A 215 -22.73 14.64 4.88
N SER A 216 -22.26 13.70 4.07
CA SER A 216 -22.29 12.27 4.41
C SER A 216 -21.08 11.91 5.26
N THR A 217 -21.26 11.89 6.57
CA THR A 217 -20.21 11.52 7.53
C THR A 217 -20.12 10.01 7.67
N MET A 218 -19.33 9.38 6.83
CA MET A 218 -18.89 7.99 7.02
C MET A 218 -17.86 7.92 8.16
N LYS A 219 -18.06 7.03 9.14
CA LYS A 219 -17.07 6.78 10.21
C LYS A 219 -15.89 5.91 9.76
N GLY A 220 -16.06 5.14 8.68
CA GLY A 220 -15.05 4.23 8.15
C GLY A 220 -15.67 2.95 7.57
N PHE A 221 -14.83 1.92 7.48
CA PHE A 221 -15.22 0.61 6.94
C PHE A 221 -15.20 -0.45 8.04
N LYS A 222 -16.13 -1.38 7.97
CA LYS A 222 -16.10 -2.65 8.71
C LYS A 222 -16.01 -3.78 7.71
N VAL A 223 -14.95 -4.57 7.81
CA VAL A 223 -14.72 -5.71 6.92
C VAL A 223 -14.93 -7.00 7.69
N THR A 224 -15.88 -7.80 7.23
CA THR A 224 -16.10 -9.17 7.71
C THR A 224 -15.24 -10.11 6.88
N ILE A 225 -14.55 -11.03 7.55
CA ILE A 225 -13.77 -12.12 6.96
C ILE A 225 -14.37 -13.41 7.46
N ASN A 226 -14.71 -14.30 6.57
CA ASN A 226 -15.29 -15.61 6.90
C ASN A 226 -14.23 -16.69 6.81
#